data_d0ab068c5c9f5b787b3dabe85a73f0d8
#
_entry.id   d0ab068c5c9f5b787b3dabe85a73f0d8
#
_cell.length_a   1.000
_cell.length_b   1.000
_cell.length_c   1.000
_cell.angle_alpha   90.00
_cell.angle_beta   90.00
_cell.angle_gamma   90.00
#
_symmetry.space_group_name_H-M   'P 1'
#
loop_
_entity.id
_entity.type
_entity.pdbx_description
1 polymer ?
#
loop_
_entity_poly.entity_id
_entity_poly.type
_entity_poly.pdbx_seq_one_letter_code
_entity_poly.pdbx_strand_id
1 'polypeptide(L)'
;MANNLIVMTWNVENLFPPEDTDTAAADTYTAKLTYLAGLIVGTGADVVALQEIGSLRAAQDLQAALGEPWQAVVSSHPDSRGIRVAVLARHPLTEEAQILALPPSGLPAVPDVDGDTLTHMGRGALQVHVDCGGVGLRLLTAHLKSKLLTYPGGRRYPLNEDERARGAGYALLRRTAEAVALRVHLNKALAAAAVNGQPGMPTILCGDLNDGPDAITTVLLEGPADGDVNRPDKGDAVRLYNLGRRLPPARAYSRIYQGNGELIDHILATRDLQLQLITIDSLVDDITSIGASTRSRKQTVVPDHAPVIARFNGQRNQPV
;
A
#
# COMPACT_ATOMS: atom_id res chain seq x y z
N MET A 1 2.93 14.30 -27.20
CA MET A 1 1.71 14.10 -26.37
C MET A 1 2.18 13.91 -24.96
N ALA A 2 1.72 14.70 -24.02
CA ALA A 2 2.06 14.49 -22.60
C ALA A 2 1.47 13.13 -22.21
N ASN A 3 2.32 12.19 -21.81
CA ASN A 3 1.85 10.89 -21.35
C ASN A 3 1.24 11.05 -19.95
N ASN A 4 0.04 10.50 -19.76
CA ASN A 4 -0.57 10.40 -18.43
C ASN A 4 0.32 9.54 -17.53
N LEU A 5 0.40 9.88 -16.25
CA LEU A 5 1.02 9.03 -15.24
C LEU A 5 -0.05 8.10 -14.63
N ILE A 6 0.21 6.81 -14.64
CA ILE A 6 -0.70 5.79 -14.10
C ILE A 6 -0.03 5.06 -12.95
N VAL A 7 -0.59 5.21 -11.76
CA VAL A 7 -0.10 4.58 -10.52
C VAL A 7 -1.10 3.56 -10.02
N MET A 8 -0.62 2.37 -9.71
CA MET A 8 -1.39 1.25 -9.18
C MET A 8 -0.89 0.87 -7.79
N THR A 9 -1.78 0.51 -6.89
CA THR A 9 -1.45 -0.26 -5.67
C THR A 9 -2.23 -1.56 -5.67
N TRP A 10 -1.57 -2.67 -5.28
CA TRP A 10 -2.17 -3.99 -5.30
C TRP A 10 -1.58 -4.93 -4.25
N ASN A 11 -2.39 -5.41 -3.34
CA ASN A 11 -2.06 -6.58 -2.53
C ASN A 11 -2.25 -7.83 -3.40
N VAL A 12 -1.15 -8.50 -3.74
CA VAL A 12 -1.14 -9.64 -4.67
C VAL A 12 -1.30 -10.99 -3.96
N GLU A 13 -1.69 -10.99 -2.72
CA GLU A 13 -2.00 -12.17 -1.92
C GLU A 13 -0.92 -13.27 -1.97
N ASN A 14 0.04 -13.22 -1.04
CA ASN A 14 1.04 -14.28 -0.83
C ASN A 14 1.80 -14.70 -2.10
N LEU A 15 2.46 -13.77 -2.79
CA LEU A 15 3.30 -14.11 -3.93
C LEU A 15 4.64 -14.69 -3.45
N PHE A 16 4.67 -16.01 -3.20
CA PHE A 16 5.83 -16.77 -2.79
C PHE A 16 6.26 -17.73 -3.89
N PRO A 17 7.54 -17.73 -4.31
CA PRO A 17 8.06 -18.76 -5.19
C PRO A 17 7.87 -20.14 -4.53
N PRO A 18 7.44 -21.15 -5.27
CA PRO A 18 7.30 -22.51 -4.75
C PRO A 18 8.67 -23.13 -4.43
N GLU A 19 8.65 -24.20 -3.63
CA GLU A 19 9.81 -25.09 -3.52
C GLU A 19 10.02 -25.85 -4.84
N ASP A 20 11.27 -26.12 -5.20
CA ASP A 20 11.63 -26.71 -6.50
C ASP A 20 11.02 -28.09 -6.76
N THR A 21 10.54 -28.77 -5.72
CA THR A 21 9.94 -30.11 -5.79
C THR A 21 8.42 -30.12 -5.97
N ASP A 22 7.75 -28.97 -5.81
CA ASP A 22 6.27 -28.88 -5.90
C ASP A 22 5.85 -28.34 -7.28
N THR A 23 5.66 -29.23 -8.23
CA THR A 23 5.28 -28.88 -9.62
C THR A 23 3.90 -28.23 -9.71
N ALA A 24 2.93 -28.65 -8.90
CA ALA A 24 1.57 -28.07 -8.91
C ALA A 24 1.58 -26.63 -8.38
N ALA A 25 2.36 -26.37 -7.34
CA ALA A 25 2.57 -25.01 -6.85
C ALA A 25 3.33 -24.16 -7.86
N ALA A 26 4.29 -24.72 -8.61
CA ALA A 26 5.03 -24.02 -9.66
C ALA A 26 4.13 -23.60 -10.82
N ASP A 27 3.22 -24.47 -11.27
CA ASP A 27 2.23 -24.16 -12.31
C ASP A 27 1.29 -23.03 -11.85
N THR A 28 0.78 -23.11 -10.64
CA THR A 28 -0.08 -22.06 -10.05
C THR A 28 0.65 -20.74 -9.92
N TYR A 29 1.90 -20.75 -9.45
CA TYR A 29 2.74 -19.55 -9.33
C TYR A 29 2.98 -18.89 -10.69
N THR A 30 3.30 -19.68 -11.72
CA THR A 30 3.49 -19.20 -13.10
C THR A 30 2.20 -18.61 -13.66
N ALA A 31 1.06 -19.26 -13.46
CA ALA A 31 -0.24 -18.74 -13.86
C ALA A 31 -0.56 -17.43 -13.15
N LYS A 32 -0.24 -17.30 -11.85
CA LYS A 32 -0.40 -16.07 -11.07
C LYS A 32 0.48 -14.96 -11.61
N LEU A 33 1.76 -15.19 -11.88
CA LEU A 33 2.65 -14.20 -12.49
C LEU A 33 2.10 -13.71 -13.85
N THR A 34 1.60 -14.63 -14.67
CA THR A 34 1.00 -14.31 -15.98
C THR A 34 -0.24 -13.43 -15.82
N TYR A 35 -1.13 -13.76 -14.85
CA TYR A 35 -2.31 -12.97 -14.56
C TYR A 35 -1.95 -11.56 -14.07
N LEU A 36 -1.03 -11.46 -13.10
CA LEU A 36 -0.58 -10.17 -12.55
C LEU A 36 0.05 -9.29 -13.63
N ALA A 37 0.99 -9.85 -14.39
CA ALA A 37 1.66 -9.12 -15.47
C ALA A 37 0.68 -8.68 -16.57
N GLY A 38 -0.25 -9.57 -16.97
CA GLY A 38 -1.27 -9.27 -17.96
C GLY A 38 -2.17 -8.11 -17.55
N LEU A 39 -2.59 -8.07 -16.28
CA LEU A 39 -3.43 -6.99 -15.76
C LEU A 39 -2.64 -5.68 -15.64
N ILE A 40 -1.41 -5.70 -15.12
CA ILE A 40 -0.54 -4.52 -15.02
C ILE A 40 -0.31 -3.90 -16.41
N VAL A 41 0.05 -4.72 -17.41
CA VAL A 41 0.26 -4.26 -18.79
C VAL A 41 -1.04 -3.76 -19.41
N GLY A 42 -2.15 -4.49 -19.24
CA GLY A 42 -3.47 -4.14 -19.78
C GLY A 42 -4.01 -2.81 -19.28
N THR A 43 -3.65 -2.40 -18.07
CA THR A 43 -4.03 -1.10 -17.50
C THR A 43 -3.14 0.05 -17.96
N GLY A 44 -1.97 -0.26 -18.50
CA GLY A 44 -0.96 0.72 -18.88
C GLY A 44 -0.26 1.37 -17.68
N ALA A 45 -0.25 0.71 -16.50
CA ALA A 45 0.39 1.23 -15.30
C ALA A 45 1.87 1.58 -15.55
N ASP A 46 2.32 2.70 -15.01
CA ASP A 46 3.70 3.18 -15.07
C ASP A 46 4.46 2.82 -13.80
N VAL A 47 3.76 2.84 -12.67
CA VAL A 47 4.29 2.55 -11.33
C VAL A 47 3.30 1.66 -10.58
N VAL A 48 3.77 0.57 -10.01
CA VAL A 48 2.96 -0.42 -9.27
C VAL A 48 3.56 -0.63 -7.90
N ALA A 49 2.79 -0.29 -6.87
CA ALA A 49 3.11 -0.59 -5.46
C ALA A 49 2.45 -1.91 -5.07
N LEU A 50 3.25 -2.86 -4.62
CA LEU A 50 2.82 -4.23 -4.34
C LEU A 50 2.92 -4.55 -2.85
N GLN A 51 1.94 -5.27 -2.35
CA GLN A 51 1.95 -5.84 -1.01
C GLN A 51 1.87 -7.38 -1.11
N GLU A 52 2.32 -8.05 -0.06
CA GLU A 52 2.42 -9.51 0.05
C GLU A 52 3.41 -10.17 -0.93
N ILE A 53 4.51 -9.50 -1.20
CA ILE A 53 5.66 -10.07 -1.90
C ILE A 53 6.48 -10.93 -0.93
N GLY A 54 6.66 -12.20 -1.27
CA GLY A 54 7.32 -13.18 -0.40
C GLY A 54 8.84 -13.11 -0.40
N SER A 55 9.45 -12.58 -1.45
CA SER A 55 10.92 -12.51 -1.55
C SER A 55 11.37 -11.54 -2.67
N LEU A 56 12.66 -11.22 -2.69
CA LEU A 56 13.27 -10.51 -3.84
C LEU A 56 13.06 -11.30 -5.13
N ARG A 57 13.21 -12.65 -5.11
CA ARG A 57 12.97 -13.51 -6.27
C ARG A 57 11.54 -13.35 -6.80
N ALA A 58 10.51 -13.31 -5.94
CA ALA A 58 9.13 -13.13 -6.38
C ALA A 58 8.92 -11.82 -7.16
N ALA A 59 9.55 -10.73 -6.70
CA ALA A 59 9.49 -9.45 -7.41
C ALA A 59 10.26 -9.50 -8.74
N GLN A 60 11.41 -10.16 -8.77
CA GLN A 60 12.21 -10.37 -10.01
C GLN A 60 11.48 -11.25 -11.02
N ASP A 61 10.80 -12.30 -10.56
CA ASP A 61 10.00 -13.18 -11.44
C ASP A 61 8.83 -12.40 -12.06
N LEU A 62 8.16 -11.54 -11.29
CA LEU A 62 7.11 -10.66 -11.81
C LEU A 62 7.68 -9.59 -12.73
N GLN A 63 8.83 -8.99 -12.40
CA GLN A 63 9.55 -8.06 -13.28
C GLN A 63 9.91 -8.73 -14.62
N ALA A 64 10.40 -9.96 -14.58
CA ALA A 64 10.73 -10.72 -15.80
C ALA A 64 9.47 -11.01 -16.64
N ALA A 65 8.34 -11.33 -16.01
CA ALA A 65 7.07 -11.53 -16.69
C ALA A 65 6.52 -10.24 -17.34
N LEU A 66 6.83 -9.08 -16.78
CA LEU A 66 6.49 -7.77 -17.35
C LEU A 66 7.42 -7.36 -18.50
N GLY A 67 8.67 -7.83 -18.49
CA GLY A 67 9.70 -7.50 -19.47
C GLY A 67 10.30 -6.10 -19.31
N GLU A 68 11.11 -5.68 -20.29
CA GLU A 68 11.70 -4.34 -20.31
C GLU A 68 10.62 -3.26 -20.59
N PRO A 69 10.74 -2.04 -20.02
CA PRO A 69 11.85 -1.52 -19.20
C PRO A 69 11.61 -1.58 -17.67
N TRP A 70 10.84 -2.53 -17.18
CA TRP A 70 10.46 -2.60 -15.78
C TRP A 70 11.66 -2.79 -14.83
N GLN A 71 11.64 -2.08 -13.71
CA GLN A 71 12.59 -2.18 -12.60
C GLN A 71 11.83 -2.49 -11.31
N ALA A 72 12.48 -3.15 -10.34
CA ALA A 72 11.89 -3.52 -9.07
C ALA A 72 12.77 -3.09 -7.89
N VAL A 73 12.15 -2.54 -6.85
CA VAL A 73 12.75 -2.30 -5.53
C VAL A 73 11.87 -2.99 -4.49
N VAL A 74 12.49 -3.78 -3.61
CA VAL A 74 11.82 -4.60 -2.60
C VAL A 74 12.29 -4.20 -1.22
N SER A 75 11.37 -4.05 -0.26
CA SER A 75 11.73 -3.81 1.15
C SER A 75 12.62 -4.94 1.69
N SER A 76 13.67 -4.59 2.41
CA SER A 76 14.55 -5.54 3.07
C SER A 76 13.96 -6.16 4.33
N HIS A 77 12.87 -5.59 4.87
CA HIS A 77 12.28 -5.99 6.15
C HIS A 77 10.97 -6.80 5.95
N PRO A 78 11.02 -8.13 6.07
CA PRO A 78 9.83 -8.97 6.04
C PRO A 78 9.13 -9.01 7.40
N ASP A 79 7.83 -9.36 7.38
CA ASP A 79 7.16 -9.82 8.60
C ASP A 79 7.60 -11.26 8.96
N SER A 80 7.04 -11.77 10.08
CA SER A 80 7.33 -13.13 10.56
C SER A 80 6.94 -14.25 9.57
N ARG A 81 6.15 -13.95 8.53
CA ARG A 81 5.78 -14.87 7.44
C ARG A 81 6.64 -14.69 6.19
N GLY A 82 7.59 -13.77 6.18
CA GLY A 82 8.41 -13.44 5.03
C GLY A 82 7.80 -12.40 4.09
N ILE A 83 6.65 -11.84 4.42
CA ILE A 83 5.92 -10.88 3.58
C ILE A 83 6.59 -9.50 3.59
N ARG A 84 6.75 -8.92 2.40
CA ARG A 84 7.34 -7.61 2.11
C ARG A 84 6.40 -6.74 1.27
N VAL A 85 6.78 -5.47 1.15
CA VAL A 85 6.26 -4.56 0.14
C VAL A 85 7.32 -4.35 -0.95
N ALA A 86 6.87 -4.01 -2.17
CA ALA A 86 7.74 -3.72 -3.30
C ALA A 86 7.15 -2.62 -4.17
N VAL A 87 7.99 -2.00 -4.99
CA VAL A 87 7.57 -1.09 -6.07
C VAL A 87 8.21 -1.56 -7.36
N LEU A 88 7.39 -1.64 -8.42
CA LEU A 88 7.85 -1.85 -9.79
C LEU A 88 7.51 -0.59 -10.61
N ALA A 89 8.42 -0.18 -11.50
CA ALA A 89 8.19 0.96 -12.38
C ALA A 89 8.81 0.75 -13.75
N ARG A 90 8.18 1.34 -14.79
CA ARG A 90 8.74 1.40 -16.17
C ARG A 90 9.70 2.57 -16.35
N HIS A 91 9.87 3.38 -15.32
CA HIS A 91 10.73 4.55 -15.24
C HIS A 91 11.91 4.30 -14.31
N PRO A 92 13.00 5.09 -14.40
CA PRO A 92 14.10 4.98 -13.45
C PRO A 92 13.60 5.03 -12.01
N LEU A 93 13.98 4.01 -11.23
CA LEU A 93 13.48 3.74 -9.89
C LEU A 93 14.65 3.65 -8.91
N THR A 94 14.59 4.41 -7.82
CA THR A 94 15.63 4.44 -6.78
C THR A 94 15.00 4.34 -5.40
N GLU A 95 15.56 3.47 -4.54
CA GLU A 95 15.20 3.45 -3.12
C GLU A 95 15.66 4.73 -2.44
N GLU A 96 14.77 5.41 -1.69
CA GLU A 96 15.11 6.57 -0.88
C GLU A 96 15.18 6.25 0.62
N ALA A 97 14.24 5.42 1.12
CA ALA A 97 14.18 5.06 2.53
C ALA A 97 13.37 3.80 2.79
N GLN A 98 13.68 3.14 3.89
CA GLN A 98 12.84 2.13 4.52
C GLN A 98 12.39 2.62 5.90
N ILE A 99 11.08 2.63 6.13
CA ILE A 99 10.48 3.08 7.39
C ILE A 99 10.16 1.84 8.22
N LEU A 100 11.01 1.56 9.20
CA LEU A 100 10.93 0.34 10.00
C LEU A 100 10.55 0.61 11.45
N ALA A 101 11.13 1.66 12.04
CA ALA A 101 10.98 1.95 13.45
C ALA A 101 9.64 2.61 13.77
N LEU A 102 8.99 2.18 14.84
CA LEU A 102 7.92 2.93 15.48
C LEU A 102 8.51 4.20 16.14
N PRO A 103 7.72 5.28 16.29
CA PRO A 103 8.21 6.48 16.95
C PRO A 103 8.69 6.17 18.38
N PRO A 104 9.90 6.59 18.77
CA PRO A 104 10.45 6.27 20.09
C PRO A 104 9.80 7.07 21.23
N SER A 105 9.03 8.10 20.88
CA SER A 105 8.33 8.98 21.85
C SER A 105 7.06 9.55 21.23
N GLY A 106 6.19 10.09 22.06
CA GLY A 106 4.92 10.72 21.62
C GLY A 106 3.75 9.75 21.44
N LEU A 107 3.99 8.44 21.63
CA LEU A 107 2.95 7.42 21.74
C LEU A 107 3.19 6.58 22.98
N PRO A 108 2.13 6.05 23.62
CA PRO A 108 2.28 4.97 24.58
C PRO A 108 3.00 3.78 23.94
N ALA A 109 3.82 3.08 24.74
CA ALA A 109 4.43 1.83 24.27
C ALA A 109 3.34 0.84 23.84
N VAL A 110 3.52 0.24 22.68
CA VAL A 110 2.62 -0.81 22.19
C VAL A 110 3.20 -2.15 22.58
N PRO A 111 2.57 -2.90 23.51
CA PRO A 111 3.05 -4.23 23.86
C PRO A 111 2.79 -5.20 22.71
N ASP A 112 3.69 -6.16 22.53
CA ASP A 112 3.39 -7.34 21.70
C ASP A 112 2.42 -8.26 22.43
N VAL A 113 1.82 -9.19 21.72
CA VAL A 113 0.87 -10.16 22.29
C VAL A 113 1.48 -11.03 23.39
N ASP A 114 2.78 -11.24 23.37
CA ASP A 114 3.55 -12.02 24.36
C ASP A 114 4.16 -11.13 25.46
N GLY A 115 3.88 -9.83 25.48
CA GLY A 115 4.24 -8.90 26.54
C GLY A 115 5.49 -8.04 26.30
N ASP A 116 6.22 -8.29 25.22
CA ASP A 116 7.34 -7.45 24.80
C ASP A 116 6.85 -6.11 24.24
N THR A 117 7.73 -5.12 24.19
CA THR A 117 7.41 -3.83 23.56
C THR A 117 7.77 -3.85 22.08
N LEU A 118 6.81 -3.51 21.21
CA LEU A 118 7.04 -3.34 19.80
C LEU A 118 7.87 -2.07 19.53
N THR A 119 8.97 -2.23 18.82
CA THR A 119 9.84 -1.13 18.39
C THR A 119 9.83 -0.93 16.88
N HIS A 120 9.27 -1.88 16.13
CA HIS A 120 9.26 -1.87 14.67
C HIS A 120 7.88 -2.17 14.11
N MET A 121 7.63 -1.63 12.92
CA MET A 121 6.50 -2.00 12.08
C MET A 121 6.60 -3.49 11.70
N GLY A 122 5.46 -4.12 11.47
CA GLY A 122 5.45 -5.56 11.12
C GLY A 122 6.13 -5.86 9.80
N ARG A 123 5.86 -5.07 8.77
CA ARG A 123 6.39 -5.23 7.40
C ARG A 123 7.25 -4.06 6.95
N GLY A 124 7.30 -2.99 7.74
CA GLY A 124 7.90 -1.73 7.33
C GLY A 124 7.12 -1.05 6.19
N ALA A 125 7.70 0.05 5.70
CA ALA A 125 7.26 0.71 4.49
C ALA A 125 8.47 1.08 3.65
N LEU A 126 8.26 1.17 2.34
CA LEU A 126 9.29 1.47 1.35
C LEU A 126 8.99 2.81 0.69
N GLN A 127 9.97 3.71 0.67
CA GLN A 127 9.94 4.96 -0.08
C GLN A 127 10.89 4.88 -1.25
N VAL A 128 10.40 5.24 -2.42
CA VAL A 128 11.17 5.29 -3.66
C VAL A 128 11.01 6.64 -4.35
N HIS A 129 12.00 6.99 -5.14
CA HIS A 129 11.94 8.03 -6.16
C HIS A 129 11.74 7.39 -7.53
N VAL A 130 10.80 7.93 -8.31
CA VAL A 130 10.53 7.53 -9.71
C VAL A 130 10.72 8.75 -10.59
N ASP A 131 11.59 8.66 -11.60
CA ASP A 131 11.77 9.73 -12.60
C ASP A 131 10.81 9.52 -13.78
N CYS A 132 9.67 10.18 -13.73
CA CYS A 132 8.64 10.10 -14.77
C CYS A 132 8.94 11.09 -15.93
N GLY A 133 10.06 10.93 -16.61
CA GLY A 133 10.44 11.77 -17.75
C GLY A 133 10.84 13.20 -17.35
N GLY A 134 11.64 13.35 -16.30
CA GLY A 134 12.14 14.61 -15.76
C GLY A 134 11.21 15.21 -14.68
N VAL A 135 10.11 14.55 -14.36
CA VAL A 135 9.26 14.89 -13.22
C VAL A 135 9.45 13.84 -12.13
N GLY A 136 10.10 14.22 -11.03
CA GLY A 136 10.28 13.34 -9.87
C GLY A 136 8.95 13.08 -9.18
N LEU A 137 8.67 11.80 -8.90
CA LEU A 137 7.58 11.34 -8.04
C LEU A 137 8.18 10.63 -6.83
N ARG A 138 7.81 11.03 -5.63
CA ARG A 138 8.05 10.25 -4.41
C ARG A 138 6.86 9.33 -4.18
N LEU A 139 7.13 8.04 -4.06
CA LEU A 139 6.10 7.05 -3.74
C LEU A 139 6.50 6.27 -2.50
N LEU A 140 5.58 6.23 -1.53
CA LEU A 140 5.66 5.38 -0.36
C LEU A 140 4.65 4.26 -0.49
N THR A 141 5.05 3.01 -0.20
CA THR A 141 4.11 1.90 -0.08
C THR A 141 4.22 1.24 1.29
N ALA A 142 3.07 0.85 1.83
CA ALA A 142 2.97 0.19 3.12
C ALA A 142 1.93 -0.92 3.10
N HIS A 143 2.08 -1.87 4.04
CA HIS A 143 1.06 -2.86 4.35
C HIS A 143 0.91 -2.92 5.87
N LEU A 144 -0.10 -2.22 6.42
CA LEU A 144 -0.28 -2.08 7.86
C LEU A 144 -0.86 -3.34 8.50
N LYS A 145 -0.82 -3.41 9.84
CA LYS A 145 -1.37 -4.54 10.61
C LYS A 145 -2.83 -4.80 10.25
N SER A 146 -3.11 -6.00 9.81
CA SER A 146 -4.48 -6.43 9.47
C SER A 146 -5.41 -6.50 10.69
N LYS A 147 -6.73 -6.52 10.41
CA LYS A 147 -7.76 -6.79 11.42
C LYS A 147 -7.73 -8.25 11.95
N LEU A 148 -6.90 -9.11 11.33
CA LEU A 148 -6.70 -10.48 11.81
C LEU A 148 -6.13 -10.48 13.22
N LEU A 149 -6.84 -11.15 14.13
CA LEU A 149 -6.49 -11.19 15.53
C LEU A 149 -5.28 -12.11 15.77
N THR A 150 -4.43 -11.68 16.67
CA THR A 150 -3.23 -12.40 17.10
C THR A 150 -3.34 -12.68 18.59
N TYR A 151 -2.97 -13.85 19.03
CA TYR A 151 -3.08 -14.29 20.41
C TYR A 151 -1.74 -14.81 20.92
N PRO A 152 -1.50 -14.76 22.27
CA PRO A 152 -0.27 -15.28 22.86
C PRO A 152 0.07 -16.70 22.45
N GLY A 153 1.37 -17.00 22.33
CA GLY A 153 1.84 -18.33 21.93
C GLY A 153 1.49 -18.73 20.50
N GLY A 154 1.23 -17.78 19.60
CA GLY A 154 0.93 -18.06 18.19
C GLY A 154 -0.42 -18.73 17.93
N ARG A 155 -1.32 -18.73 18.89
CA ARG A 155 -2.67 -19.28 18.72
C ARG A 155 -3.46 -18.50 17.66
N ARG A 156 -4.36 -19.20 16.97
CA ARG A 156 -5.20 -18.64 15.90
C ARG A 156 -6.65 -18.41 16.33
N TYR A 157 -7.00 -18.71 17.57
CA TYR A 157 -8.34 -18.55 18.13
C TYR A 157 -8.26 -18.08 19.59
N PRO A 158 -9.24 -17.32 20.07
CA PRO A 158 -9.33 -16.88 21.46
C PRO A 158 -9.81 -18.03 22.36
N LEU A 159 -9.43 -18.01 23.63
CA LEU A 159 -9.96 -18.92 24.66
C LEU A 159 -11.33 -18.46 25.17
N ASN A 160 -11.61 -17.16 25.11
CA ASN A 160 -12.86 -16.56 25.56
C ASN A 160 -13.05 -15.19 24.91
N GLU A 161 -14.18 -14.53 25.17
CA GLU A 161 -14.52 -13.22 24.61
C GLU A 161 -13.60 -12.10 25.08
N ASP A 162 -13.12 -12.13 26.34
CA ASP A 162 -12.17 -11.14 26.84
C ASP A 162 -10.84 -11.19 26.08
N GLU A 163 -10.37 -12.40 25.75
CA GLU A 163 -9.15 -12.56 24.95
C GLU A 163 -9.37 -12.10 23.50
N ARG A 164 -10.54 -12.39 22.92
CA ARG A 164 -10.90 -11.88 21.60
C ARG A 164 -10.88 -10.35 21.59
N ALA A 165 -11.48 -9.70 22.59
CA ALA A 165 -11.52 -8.26 22.70
C ALA A 165 -10.11 -7.66 22.86
N ARG A 166 -9.24 -8.27 23.70
CA ARG A 166 -7.83 -7.85 23.82
C ARG A 166 -7.06 -8.00 22.50
N GLY A 167 -7.27 -9.10 21.77
CA GLY A 167 -6.65 -9.31 20.46
C GLY A 167 -7.07 -8.26 19.44
N ALA A 168 -8.34 -7.84 19.45
CA ALA A 168 -8.83 -6.76 18.58
C ALA A 168 -8.20 -5.41 18.97
N GLY A 169 -8.13 -5.10 20.27
CA GLY A 169 -7.44 -3.92 20.80
C GLY A 169 -5.96 -3.87 20.40
N TYR A 170 -5.26 -5.00 20.52
CA TYR A 170 -3.87 -5.13 20.07
C TYR A 170 -3.71 -4.82 18.58
N ALA A 171 -4.54 -5.42 17.72
CA ALA A 171 -4.46 -5.19 16.29
C ALA A 171 -4.68 -3.72 15.92
N LEU A 172 -5.61 -3.04 16.60
CA LEU A 172 -5.87 -1.60 16.43
C LEU A 172 -4.68 -0.75 16.89
N LEU A 173 -4.17 -0.98 18.11
CA LEU A 173 -3.04 -0.22 18.67
C LEU A 173 -1.80 -0.33 17.80
N ARG A 174 -1.49 -1.52 17.33
CA ARG A 174 -0.36 -1.75 16.44
C ARG A 174 -0.53 -1.03 15.11
N ARG A 175 -1.67 -1.16 14.44
CA ARG A 175 -1.95 -0.45 13.20
C ARG A 175 -1.89 1.07 13.37
N THR A 176 -2.39 1.59 14.50
CA THR A 176 -2.29 3.01 14.84
C THR A 176 -0.83 3.45 14.97
N ALA A 177 0.01 2.70 15.67
CA ALA A 177 1.43 3.03 15.83
C ALA A 177 2.17 3.00 14.48
N GLU A 178 1.87 2.03 13.62
CA GLU A 178 2.41 1.95 12.25
C GLU A 178 1.97 3.16 11.41
N ALA A 179 0.69 3.56 11.47
CA ALA A 179 0.18 4.75 10.78
C ALA A 179 0.86 6.04 11.29
N VAL A 180 1.08 6.18 12.61
CA VAL A 180 1.82 7.32 13.17
C VAL A 180 3.28 7.33 12.71
N ALA A 181 3.95 6.18 12.63
CA ALA A 181 5.31 6.09 12.11
C ALA A 181 5.40 6.63 10.69
N LEU A 182 4.49 6.20 9.82
CA LEU A 182 4.39 6.71 8.44
C LEU A 182 4.10 8.21 8.40
N ARG A 183 3.15 8.68 9.21
CA ARG A 183 2.78 10.11 9.22
C ARG A 183 3.93 11.00 9.67
N VAL A 184 4.65 10.61 10.72
CA VAL A 184 5.84 11.33 11.20
C VAL A 184 6.94 11.38 10.13
N HIS A 185 7.15 10.28 9.41
CA HIS A 185 8.08 10.24 8.29
C HIS A 185 7.62 11.15 7.14
N LEU A 186 6.36 11.07 6.74
CA LEU A 186 5.76 11.91 5.69
C LEU A 186 5.86 13.39 6.03
N ASN A 187 5.61 13.81 7.26
CA ASN A 187 5.76 15.21 7.67
C ASN A 187 7.16 15.75 7.37
N LYS A 188 8.20 14.95 7.66
CA LYS A 188 9.59 15.32 7.38
C LYS A 188 9.87 15.35 5.87
N ALA A 189 9.41 14.33 5.14
CA ALA A 189 9.62 14.21 3.71
C ALA A 189 8.91 15.34 2.92
N LEU A 190 7.69 15.70 3.29
CA LEU A 190 6.92 16.77 2.68
C LEU A 190 7.47 18.17 3.05
N ALA A 191 7.82 18.39 4.33
CA ALA A 191 8.39 19.66 4.77
C ALA A 191 9.76 19.95 4.11
N ALA A 192 10.61 18.93 3.95
CA ALA A 192 11.90 19.07 3.27
C ALA A 192 11.75 19.46 1.79
N ALA A 193 10.66 19.04 1.15
CA ALA A 193 10.36 19.38 -0.23
C ALA A 193 9.83 20.83 -0.41
N ALA A 194 9.28 21.43 0.63
CA ALA A 194 8.69 22.78 0.61
C ALA A 194 9.70 23.91 0.91
N VAL A 195 11.00 23.63 0.91
CA VAL A 195 12.05 24.62 1.21
C VAL A 195 12.17 25.64 0.06
N ASN A 196 12.20 26.93 0.42
CA ASN A 196 12.38 28.07 -0.50
C ASN A 196 11.16 28.42 -1.38
N GLY A 197 9.93 28.12 -0.96
CA GLY A 197 8.73 28.52 -1.70
C GLY A 197 8.54 27.79 -3.04
N GLN A 198 9.34 26.75 -3.30
CA GLN A 198 9.14 25.87 -4.45
C GLN A 198 8.05 24.83 -4.12
N PRO A 199 7.21 24.44 -5.10
CA PRO A 199 6.31 23.31 -4.93
C PRO A 199 7.11 22.09 -4.47
N GLY A 200 6.63 21.40 -3.44
CA GLY A 200 7.23 20.15 -3.01
C GLY A 200 7.22 19.10 -4.12
N MET A 201 8.06 18.06 -3.98
CA MET A 201 8.00 16.91 -4.87
C MET A 201 6.64 16.24 -4.79
N PRO A 202 5.94 16.00 -5.92
CA PRO A 202 4.72 15.21 -5.94
C PRO A 202 4.90 13.92 -5.15
N THR A 203 4.02 13.67 -4.20
CA THR A 203 4.18 12.54 -3.27
C THR A 203 2.90 11.72 -3.20
N ILE A 204 3.04 10.40 -3.27
CA ILE A 204 1.98 9.42 -3.09
C ILE A 204 2.34 8.49 -1.92
N LEU A 205 1.39 8.27 -1.02
CA LEU A 205 1.37 7.13 -0.10
C LEU A 205 0.28 6.18 -0.58
N CYS A 206 0.62 4.91 -0.79
CA CYS A 206 -0.35 3.91 -1.20
C CYS A 206 -0.08 2.54 -0.57
N GLY A 207 -1.06 1.67 -0.61
CA GLY A 207 -0.92 0.30 -0.12
C GLY A 207 -2.17 -0.22 0.57
N ASP A 208 -2.04 -1.43 1.13
CA ASP A 208 -3.03 -2.05 1.98
C ASP A 208 -2.92 -1.46 3.40
N LEU A 209 -3.75 -0.47 3.71
CA LEU A 209 -3.78 0.17 5.01
C LEU A 209 -4.62 -0.61 6.04
N ASN A 210 -5.31 -1.68 5.59
CA ASN A 210 -6.14 -2.56 6.42
C ASN A 210 -7.25 -1.86 7.22
N ASP A 211 -7.65 -0.68 6.75
CA ASP A 211 -8.76 0.09 7.34
C ASP A 211 -9.49 0.91 6.27
N GLY A 212 -10.74 1.26 6.52
CA GLY A 212 -11.56 2.03 5.58
C GLY A 212 -11.15 3.51 5.47
N PRO A 213 -11.66 4.25 4.48
CA PRO A 213 -11.28 5.64 4.24
C PRO A 213 -11.61 6.59 5.39
N ASP A 214 -12.62 6.27 6.21
CA ASP A 214 -13.06 7.07 7.35
C ASP A 214 -12.52 6.58 8.70
N ALA A 215 -11.73 5.51 8.70
CA ALA A 215 -11.07 5.03 9.90
C ALA A 215 -10.00 6.02 10.36
N ILE A 216 -9.87 6.20 11.67
CA ILE A 216 -8.92 7.15 12.27
C ILE A 216 -7.49 6.89 11.81
N THR A 217 -7.09 5.64 11.64
CA THR A 217 -5.77 5.25 11.14
C THR A 217 -5.51 5.76 9.72
N THR A 218 -6.51 5.74 8.84
CA THR A 218 -6.42 6.26 7.46
C THR A 218 -6.46 7.79 7.45
N VAL A 219 -7.41 8.40 8.19
CA VAL A 219 -7.53 9.87 8.31
C VAL A 219 -6.27 10.49 8.91
N LEU A 220 -5.63 9.83 9.87
CA LEU A 220 -4.34 10.26 10.42
C LEU A 220 -3.26 10.41 9.34
N LEU A 221 -3.24 9.52 8.35
CA LEU A 221 -2.29 9.57 7.24
C LEU A 221 -2.56 10.72 6.28
N GLU A 222 -3.80 11.18 6.15
CA GLU A 222 -4.14 12.36 5.36
C GLU A 222 -3.49 13.64 5.94
N GLY A 223 -3.38 13.75 7.26
CA GLY A 223 -2.79 14.88 7.97
C GLY A 223 -3.81 15.95 8.35
N PRO A 224 -3.47 17.26 8.29
CA PRO A 224 -4.38 18.29 8.73
C PRO A 224 -5.64 18.33 7.89
N ALA A 225 -6.79 18.51 8.55
CA ALA A 225 -8.06 18.64 7.85
C ALA A 225 -8.06 19.82 6.89
N ASP A 226 -8.78 19.67 5.79
CA ASP A 226 -9.01 20.72 4.81
C ASP A 226 -10.48 20.81 4.45
N GLY A 227 -10.92 22.03 4.16
CA GLY A 227 -12.28 22.25 3.69
C GLY A 227 -12.42 22.27 2.16
N ASP A 228 -11.37 22.60 1.42
CA ASP A 228 -11.46 22.80 -0.03
C ASP A 228 -10.12 22.62 -0.75
N VAL A 229 -9.99 21.54 -1.51
CA VAL A 229 -8.80 21.23 -2.30
C VAL A 229 -8.46 22.30 -3.35
N ASN A 230 -9.44 23.08 -3.81
CA ASN A 230 -9.24 24.14 -4.80
C ASN A 230 -8.68 25.42 -4.18
N ARG A 231 -8.74 25.56 -2.84
CA ARG A 231 -8.27 26.74 -2.12
C ARG A 231 -7.01 26.41 -1.32
N PRO A 232 -5.82 26.92 -1.72
CA PRO A 232 -4.59 26.69 -0.99
C PRO A 232 -4.66 27.17 0.46
N ASP A 233 -4.10 26.36 1.37
CA ASP A 233 -3.91 26.72 2.77
C ASP A 233 -2.53 26.25 3.30
N LYS A 234 -2.24 26.61 4.57
CA LYS A 234 -0.95 26.25 5.20
C LYS A 234 -0.78 24.74 5.43
N GLY A 235 -1.88 23.98 5.48
CA GLY A 235 -1.86 22.54 5.66
C GLY A 235 -1.40 21.79 4.40
N ASP A 236 -1.53 22.38 3.21
CA ASP A 236 -1.16 21.75 1.94
C ASP A 236 0.30 21.28 1.90
N ALA A 237 1.19 21.96 2.63
CA ALA A 237 2.61 21.59 2.71
C ALA A 237 2.85 20.21 3.31
N VAL A 238 1.89 19.68 4.08
CA VAL A 238 2.00 18.39 4.76
C VAL A 238 0.75 17.51 4.63
N ARG A 239 -0.23 17.92 3.80
CA ARG A 239 -1.49 17.18 3.60
C ARG A 239 -1.39 16.20 2.45
N LEU A 240 -2.04 15.04 2.62
CA LEU A 240 -2.36 14.12 1.55
C LEU A 240 -3.89 13.98 1.43
N TYR A 241 -4.35 13.79 0.22
CA TYR A 241 -5.77 13.57 -0.10
C TYR A 241 -6.00 12.11 -0.46
N ASN A 242 -6.92 11.43 0.24
CA ASN A 242 -7.31 10.07 -0.09
C ASN A 242 -8.17 10.04 -1.36
N LEU A 243 -7.57 9.61 -2.46
CA LEU A 243 -8.23 9.55 -3.77
C LEU A 243 -9.37 8.52 -3.77
N GLY A 244 -9.31 7.49 -2.93
CA GLY A 244 -10.35 6.47 -2.80
C GLY A 244 -11.74 7.03 -2.48
N ARG A 245 -11.81 8.22 -1.88
CA ARG A 245 -13.09 8.93 -1.64
C ARG A 245 -13.79 9.36 -2.94
N ARG A 246 -13.12 9.32 -4.09
CA ARG A 246 -13.66 9.65 -5.41
C ARG A 246 -14.09 8.43 -6.22
N LEU A 247 -13.90 7.23 -5.68
CA LEU A 247 -14.39 6.00 -6.32
C LEU A 247 -15.93 6.05 -6.45
N PRO A 248 -16.47 5.60 -7.59
CA PRO A 248 -17.92 5.42 -7.72
C PRO A 248 -18.42 4.44 -6.64
N PRO A 249 -19.57 4.69 -5.98
CA PRO A 249 -20.05 3.85 -4.88
C PRO A 249 -20.11 2.35 -5.20
N ALA A 250 -20.46 1.99 -6.43
CA ALA A 250 -20.54 0.59 -6.89
C ALA A 250 -19.14 -0.09 -6.99
N ARG A 251 -18.04 0.67 -6.99
CA ARG A 251 -16.65 0.19 -7.08
C ARG A 251 -15.79 0.67 -5.90
N ALA A 252 -16.41 1.24 -4.86
CA ALA A 252 -15.71 1.78 -3.70
C ALA A 252 -15.31 0.68 -2.70
N TYR A 253 -14.69 -0.37 -3.20
CA TYR A 253 -14.10 -1.45 -2.41
C TYR A 253 -12.89 -2.06 -3.15
N SER A 254 -11.98 -2.65 -2.42
CA SER A 254 -10.82 -3.35 -2.98
C SER A 254 -10.76 -4.83 -2.54
N ARG A 255 -11.65 -5.24 -1.63
CA ARG A 255 -11.76 -6.59 -1.10
C ARG A 255 -13.22 -6.90 -0.78
N ILE A 256 -13.62 -8.16 -0.89
CA ILE A 256 -14.94 -8.63 -0.44
C ILE A 256 -14.72 -9.64 0.70
N TYR A 257 -15.12 -9.29 1.92
CA TYR A 257 -15.02 -10.17 3.07
C TYR A 257 -16.40 -10.54 3.60
N GLN A 258 -16.71 -11.84 3.62
CA GLN A 258 -18.01 -12.37 4.05
C GLN A 258 -19.21 -11.65 3.37
N GLY A 259 -19.08 -11.41 2.06
CA GLY A 259 -20.12 -10.74 1.26
C GLY A 259 -20.12 -9.21 1.35
N ASN A 260 -19.27 -8.61 2.18
CA ASN A 260 -19.20 -7.15 2.32
C ASN A 260 -17.96 -6.59 1.61
N GLY A 261 -18.18 -5.58 0.76
CA GLY A 261 -17.10 -4.84 0.13
C GLY A 261 -16.39 -3.95 1.15
N GLU A 262 -15.06 -4.02 1.21
CA GLU A 262 -14.20 -3.18 2.05
C GLU A 262 -13.20 -2.44 1.17
N LEU A 263 -13.09 -1.11 1.29
CA LEU A 263 -12.02 -0.34 0.69
C LEU A 263 -10.88 -0.23 1.72
N ILE A 264 -9.84 -1.04 1.56
CA ILE A 264 -8.70 -1.09 2.49
C ILE A 264 -7.36 -0.85 1.79
N ASP A 265 -7.35 -0.85 0.47
CA ASP A 265 -6.23 -0.42 -0.37
C ASP A 265 -6.44 1.01 -0.82
N HIS A 266 -5.49 1.89 -0.55
CA HIS A 266 -5.64 3.31 -0.76
C HIS A 266 -4.51 3.93 -1.57
N ILE A 267 -4.82 5.04 -2.27
CA ILE A 267 -3.85 5.97 -2.84
C ILE A 267 -4.15 7.34 -2.25
N LEU A 268 -3.19 7.86 -1.48
CA LEU A 268 -3.22 9.21 -0.92
C LEU A 268 -2.17 10.05 -1.64
N ALA A 269 -2.52 11.24 -2.10
CA ALA A 269 -1.67 12.07 -2.93
C ALA A 269 -1.60 13.52 -2.43
N THR A 270 -0.49 14.21 -2.71
CA THR A 270 -0.37 15.65 -2.50
C THR A 270 -1.38 16.42 -3.35
N ARG A 271 -1.66 17.66 -2.96
CA ARG A 271 -2.65 18.53 -3.58
C ARG A 271 -2.47 18.69 -5.09
N ASP A 272 -1.25 18.89 -5.54
CA ASP A 272 -0.91 19.03 -6.97
C ASP A 272 -1.33 17.82 -7.79
N LEU A 273 -1.07 16.60 -7.29
CA LEU A 273 -1.54 15.35 -7.91
C LEU A 273 -3.06 15.20 -7.81
N GLN A 274 -3.66 15.56 -6.68
CA GLN A 274 -5.11 15.54 -6.52
C GLN A 274 -5.81 16.43 -7.56
N LEU A 275 -5.26 17.61 -7.87
CA LEU A 275 -5.78 18.50 -8.91
C LEU A 275 -5.55 17.98 -10.34
N GLN A 276 -4.54 17.14 -10.53
CA GLN A 276 -4.22 16.50 -11.82
C GLN A 276 -4.94 15.16 -12.01
N LEU A 277 -5.70 14.69 -11.02
CA LEU A 277 -6.39 13.41 -11.08
C LEU A 277 -7.44 13.41 -12.19
N ILE A 278 -7.29 12.50 -13.17
CA ILE A 278 -8.25 12.25 -14.24
C ILE A 278 -9.29 11.23 -13.77
N THR A 279 -8.82 10.07 -13.32
CA THR A 279 -9.70 8.99 -12.83
C THR A 279 -9.01 8.22 -11.70
N ILE A 280 -9.83 7.67 -10.81
CA ILE A 280 -9.46 6.58 -9.91
C ILE A 280 -10.44 5.44 -10.09
N ASP A 281 -9.98 4.21 -10.09
CA ASP A 281 -10.80 3.01 -10.18
C ASP A 281 -10.27 1.90 -9.27
N SER A 282 -11.16 1.01 -8.86
CA SER A 282 -10.84 -0.27 -8.24
C SER A 282 -11.31 -1.38 -9.18
N LEU A 283 -10.39 -2.23 -9.65
CA LEU A 283 -10.69 -3.25 -10.64
C LEU A 283 -11.28 -4.50 -9.98
N VAL A 284 -12.51 -4.37 -9.53
CA VAL A 284 -13.21 -5.36 -8.69
C VAL A 284 -13.86 -6.52 -9.46
N ASP A 285 -13.75 -6.54 -10.79
CA ASP A 285 -14.55 -7.45 -11.63
C ASP A 285 -14.14 -8.93 -11.46
N ASP A 286 -12.89 -9.21 -11.09
CA ASP A 286 -12.35 -10.56 -10.94
C ASP A 286 -12.32 -11.06 -9.50
N ILE A 287 -12.48 -10.17 -8.50
CA ILE A 287 -12.38 -10.59 -7.09
C ILE A 287 -13.64 -11.27 -6.60
N THR A 288 -13.47 -12.24 -5.73
CA THR A 288 -14.57 -13.01 -5.12
C THR A 288 -14.61 -12.81 -3.61
N SER A 289 -15.79 -13.01 -3.04
CA SER A 289 -15.95 -12.96 -1.58
C SER A 289 -15.13 -14.05 -0.90
N ILE A 290 -14.33 -13.67 0.09
CA ILE A 290 -13.55 -14.58 0.92
C ILE A 290 -14.22 -14.81 2.27
N GLY A 291 -14.02 -15.99 2.84
CA GLY A 291 -14.46 -16.36 4.20
C GLY A 291 -13.36 -16.17 5.24
N ALA A 292 -13.68 -16.56 6.48
CA ALA A 292 -12.71 -16.56 7.58
C ALA A 292 -11.55 -17.56 7.40
N SER A 293 -11.73 -18.58 6.55
CA SER A 293 -10.69 -19.60 6.30
C SER A 293 -9.86 -19.25 5.05
N THR A 294 -8.57 -19.02 5.28
CA THR A 294 -7.60 -18.77 4.19
C THR A 294 -7.02 -20.04 3.57
N ARG A 295 -7.42 -21.23 4.07
CA ARG A 295 -6.85 -22.52 3.63
C ARG A 295 -7.08 -22.80 2.13
N SER A 296 -8.25 -22.44 1.63
CA SER A 296 -8.64 -22.63 0.22
C SER A 296 -7.92 -21.70 -0.75
N ARG A 297 -7.24 -20.67 -0.24
CA ARG A 297 -6.62 -19.64 -1.07
C ARG A 297 -5.12 -19.77 -1.27
N LYS A 298 -4.49 -20.79 -0.68
CA LYS A 298 -3.03 -20.99 -0.81
C LYS A 298 -2.55 -21.21 -2.25
N GLN A 299 -3.45 -21.55 -3.16
CA GLN A 299 -3.16 -21.85 -4.57
C GLN A 299 -4.14 -21.13 -5.50
N THR A 300 -4.46 -19.87 -5.23
CA THR A 300 -5.30 -19.08 -6.13
C THR A 300 -4.46 -18.20 -7.05
N VAL A 301 -4.86 -18.15 -8.31
CA VAL A 301 -4.23 -17.28 -9.33
C VAL A 301 -4.67 -15.82 -9.12
N VAL A 302 -5.97 -15.62 -8.92
CA VAL A 302 -6.53 -14.27 -8.71
C VAL A 302 -6.42 -13.89 -7.24
N PRO A 303 -5.77 -12.75 -6.90
CA PRO A 303 -5.71 -12.24 -5.53
C PRO A 303 -7.07 -11.94 -4.93
N ASP A 304 -7.17 -11.93 -3.60
CA ASP A 304 -8.37 -11.53 -2.88
C ASP A 304 -8.58 -10.01 -2.79
N HIS A 305 -7.60 -9.25 -3.24
CA HIS A 305 -7.69 -7.80 -3.39
C HIS A 305 -7.73 -7.39 -4.86
N ALA A 306 -8.55 -6.40 -5.18
CA ALA A 306 -8.53 -5.70 -6.45
C ALA A 306 -7.43 -4.63 -6.47
N PRO A 307 -6.74 -4.42 -7.57
CA PRO A 307 -5.85 -3.28 -7.69
C PRO A 307 -6.64 -1.96 -7.70
N VAL A 308 -6.12 -0.96 -7.01
CA VAL A 308 -6.61 0.43 -7.07
C VAL A 308 -5.68 1.23 -7.97
N ILE A 309 -6.24 1.97 -8.95
CA ILE A 309 -5.48 2.64 -10.00
C ILE A 309 -5.89 4.11 -10.08
N ALA A 310 -4.91 5.01 -10.03
CA ALA A 310 -5.09 6.43 -10.27
C ALA A 310 -4.39 6.85 -11.56
N ARG A 311 -5.08 7.64 -12.39
CA ARG A 311 -4.56 8.24 -13.63
C ARG A 311 -4.46 9.74 -13.45
N PHE A 312 -3.27 10.29 -13.67
CA PHE A 312 -3.00 11.71 -13.55
C PHE A 312 -2.63 12.32 -14.90
N ASN A 313 -2.98 13.60 -15.08
CA ASN A 313 -2.55 14.35 -16.25
C ASN A 313 -1.03 14.61 -16.14
N GLY A 314 -0.26 14.20 -17.15
CA GLY A 314 1.19 14.39 -17.20
C GLY A 314 1.66 15.83 -17.50
N GLN A 315 0.76 16.78 -17.71
CA GLN A 315 1.12 18.18 -17.87
C GLN A 315 1.21 18.86 -16.51
N ARG A 316 2.39 19.38 -16.15
CA ARG A 316 2.44 20.39 -15.08
C ARG A 316 1.65 21.60 -15.55
N ASN A 317 0.57 21.94 -14.87
CA ASN A 317 0.06 23.30 -14.94
C ASN A 317 1.19 24.20 -14.42
N GLN A 318 1.81 24.98 -15.30
CA GLN A 318 2.65 26.07 -14.85
C GLN A 318 1.77 26.97 -13.97
N PRO A 319 2.24 27.43 -12.81
CA PRO A 319 1.48 28.37 -12.01
C PRO A 319 1.20 29.61 -12.86
N VAL A 320 -0.07 29.96 -12.95
CA VAL A 320 -0.54 31.23 -13.55
C VAL A 320 -0.13 32.37 -12.65
#